data_a82b41a7d7ae4189b7aeae825d18c86c
#
_entry.id   a82b41a7d7ae4189b7aeae825d18c86c
#
_cell.length_a   1.000
_cell.length_b   1.000
_cell.length_c   1.000
_cell.angle_alpha   90.00
_cell.angle_beta   90.00
_cell.angle_gamma   90.00
#
_symmetry.space_group_name_H-M   'P 1'
#
loop_
_entity.id
_entity.type
_entity.pdbx_description
1 polymer ?
#
loop_
_entity_poly.entity_id
_entity_poly.type
_entity_poly.pdbx_seq_one_letter_code
_entity_poly.pdbx_strand_id
1 'polypeptide(L)'
;MIDEALQFQSRRAGAVQPGKVMLVGAGPGAPDLLTVRASRILSQARLLLYDHLVSPGILQLAPPGAELICVGKESSRHTLPQAAIIELMVSLARSGKSLVRLKGGDPYIFGRGGEEAQGLAAAGIAFEVVPGISAAQGAAASAGIPLTHRDHATSVVFATGHMREDGRGDGRTGCRGDLDWSLLARPRQTAVIYMGLGTLPRVCTQLIAHGLAADTPAAIIERATCPGQRTIVGDLRSLPALAALHDVHSPALVMIGSVVSLHAQLGVRAADAFAPVAAIDGVAAGMSVRLSGSQSVTTITPFISGCGPQL
;
A
#
# COMPACT_ATOMS: atom_id res chain seq x y z
N MET A 1 54.03 16.47 28.21
CA MET A 1 53.35 15.14 28.16
C MET A 1 52.03 15.05 28.92
N ILE A 2 51.69 16.01 29.81
CA ILE A 2 50.37 16.00 30.51
C ILE A 2 49.33 16.84 29.73
N ASP A 3 49.76 17.81 28.94
CA ASP A 3 48.87 18.69 28.17
C ASP A 3 48.29 18.06 26.89
N GLU A 4 48.96 17.09 26.28
CA GLU A 4 48.43 16.41 25.10
C GLU A 4 47.32 15.38 25.44
N ALA A 5 47.38 14.81 26.64
CA ALA A 5 46.34 13.88 27.13
C ALA A 5 45.01 14.59 27.46
N LEU A 6 45.09 15.87 27.91
CA LEU A 6 43.91 16.69 28.20
C LEU A 6 43.24 17.26 26.92
N GLN A 7 44.00 17.48 25.85
CA GLN A 7 43.45 17.91 24.57
C GLN A 7 42.75 16.74 23.80
N PHE A 8 43.08 15.48 24.10
CA PHE A 8 42.44 14.33 23.46
C PHE A 8 41.10 13.96 24.12
N GLN A 9 40.86 14.36 25.37
CA GLN A 9 39.59 14.13 26.06
C GLN A 9 38.51 15.19 25.78
N SER A 10 38.85 16.37 25.29
CA SER A 10 37.88 17.44 25.02
C SER A 10 37.19 17.33 23.63
N ARG A 11 37.56 16.37 22.80
CA ARG A 11 37.02 16.17 21.45
C ARG A 11 35.97 15.06 21.29
N ARG A 12 35.46 14.51 22.37
CA ARG A 12 34.29 13.61 22.36
C ARG A 12 33.12 14.16 23.16
N ALA A 13 32.72 15.40 22.89
CA ALA A 13 31.34 15.79 23.06
C ALA A 13 30.60 14.89 22.06
N GLY A 14 29.91 13.86 22.55
CA GLY A 14 29.38 12.74 21.76
C GLY A 14 28.58 13.25 20.59
N ALA A 15 29.06 13.02 19.37
CA ALA A 15 28.28 13.23 18.17
C ALA A 15 26.99 12.38 18.34
N VAL A 16 25.84 13.05 18.35
CA VAL A 16 24.55 12.37 18.42
C VAL A 16 24.49 11.38 17.26
N GLN A 17 24.37 10.08 17.58
CA GLN A 17 24.22 9.07 16.56
C GLN A 17 22.88 9.28 15.85
N PRO A 18 22.84 9.36 14.52
CA PRO A 18 21.61 9.52 13.79
C PRO A 18 20.63 8.38 14.10
N GLY A 19 19.36 8.73 14.26
CA GLY A 19 18.29 7.76 14.40
C GLY A 19 18.03 7.00 13.09
N LYS A 20 17.30 5.90 13.16
CA LYS A 20 16.88 5.07 12.02
C LYS A 20 15.49 5.47 11.54
N VAL A 21 15.27 5.48 10.23
CA VAL A 21 13.95 5.70 9.62
C VAL A 21 13.37 4.37 9.14
N MET A 22 12.14 4.07 9.54
CA MET A 22 11.40 2.91 9.09
C MET A 22 10.31 3.37 8.10
N LEU A 23 10.46 3.06 6.79
CA LEU A 23 9.42 3.30 5.78
C LEU A 23 8.46 2.11 5.81
N VAL A 24 7.26 2.30 6.35
CA VAL A 24 6.34 1.20 6.66
C VAL A 24 5.05 1.33 5.86
N GLY A 25 4.66 0.24 5.19
CA GLY A 25 3.37 0.12 4.54
C GLY A 25 2.27 -0.12 5.57
N ALA A 26 1.26 0.74 5.54
CA ALA A 26 0.09 0.68 6.41
C ALA A 26 -0.99 -0.29 5.88
N GLY A 27 -0.78 -0.91 4.71
CA GLY A 27 -1.82 -1.72 4.08
C GLY A 27 -2.96 -0.88 3.49
N PRO A 28 -4.02 -1.52 3.03
CA PRO A 28 -5.08 -0.87 2.24
C PRO A 28 -6.09 -0.08 3.09
N GLY A 29 -6.06 -0.22 4.42
CA GLY A 29 -6.94 0.54 5.31
C GLY A 29 -7.38 -0.22 6.56
N ALA A 30 -7.76 -1.49 6.46
CA ALA A 30 -8.14 -2.31 7.60
C ALA A 30 -6.90 -2.63 8.46
N PRO A 31 -6.96 -2.45 9.80
CA PRO A 31 -5.84 -2.74 10.71
C PRO A 31 -5.36 -4.20 10.63
N ASP A 32 -6.27 -5.15 10.44
CA ASP A 32 -5.97 -6.58 10.36
C ASP A 32 -5.16 -6.96 9.11
N LEU A 33 -5.05 -6.05 8.16
CA LEU A 33 -4.25 -6.21 6.94
C LEU A 33 -2.84 -5.59 7.07
N LEU A 34 -2.43 -5.18 8.27
CA LEU A 34 -1.03 -4.88 8.54
C LEU A 34 -0.19 -6.15 8.47
N THR A 35 1.01 -6.02 7.94
CA THR A 35 1.98 -7.11 8.11
C THR A 35 2.36 -7.22 9.58
N VAL A 36 2.66 -8.43 10.04
CA VAL A 36 3.12 -8.66 11.43
C VAL A 36 4.32 -7.78 11.78
N ARG A 37 5.23 -7.55 10.80
CA ARG A 37 6.37 -6.66 10.99
C ARG A 37 5.94 -5.21 11.18
N ALA A 38 5.04 -4.71 10.34
CA ALA A 38 4.50 -3.36 10.44
C ALA A 38 3.80 -3.13 11.80
N SER A 39 2.97 -4.07 12.23
CA SER A 39 2.27 -4.02 13.51
C SER A 39 3.25 -3.95 14.70
N ARG A 40 4.30 -4.78 14.71
CA ARG A 40 5.34 -4.77 15.75
C ARG A 40 6.12 -3.47 15.80
N ILE A 41 6.45 -2.89 14.65
CA ILE A 41 7.15 -1.60 14.57
C ILE A 41 6.24 -0.49 15.08
N LEU A 42 4.98 -0.49 14.63
CA LEU A 42 4.01 0.54 15.01
C LEU A 42 3.73 0.55 16.51
N SER A 43 3.57 -0.62 17.14
CA SER A 43 3.33 -0.75 18.58
C SER A 43 4.50 -0.29 19.47
N GLN A 44 5.68 -0.04 18.91
CA GLN A 44 6.86 0.45 19.63
C GLN A 44 7.30 1.85 19.19
N ALA A 45 6.59 2.43 18.22
CA ALA A 45 6.96 3.70 17.64
C ALA A 45 6.72 4.86 18.62
N ARG A 46 7.70 5.76 18.75
CA ARG A 46 7.59 6.98 19.56
C ARG A 46 7.31 8.21 18.72
N LEU A 47 7.67 8.17 17.44
CA LEU A 47 7.48 9.25 16.48
C LEU A 47 7.04 8.67 15.13
N LEU A 48 5.88 9.11 14.66
CA LEU A 48 5.30 8.71 13.39
C LEU A 48 5.05 9.92 12.50
N LEU A 49 5.55 9.84 11.26
CA LEU A 49 5.14 10.71 10.16
C LEU A 49 4.18 9.89 9.27
N TYR A 50 2.97 10.36 9.04
CA TYR A 50 1.97 9.60 8.31
C TYR A 50 1.26 10.41 7.23
N ASP A 51 0.76 9.70 6.19
CA ASP A 51 -0.03 10.27 5.10
C ASP A 51 -1.52 10.28 5.45
N HIS A 52 -2.27 11.16 4.80
CA HIS A 52 -3.72 11.25 4.92
C HIS A 52 -4.47 9.93 4.58
N LEU A 53 -3.85 9.04 3.79
CA LEU A 53 -4.44 7.75 3.42
C LEU A 53 -4.33 6.67 4.51
N VAL A 54 -3.62 6.93 5.59
CA VAL A 54 -3.54 6.01 6.73
C VAL A 54 -4.82 6.11 7.54
N SER A 55 -5.52 4.98 7.71
CA SER A 55 -6.79 4.98 8.44
C SER A 55 -6.61 5.28 9.93
N PRO A 56 -7.60 5.92 10.58
CA PRO A 56 -7.55 6.17 12.02
C PRO A 56 -7.36 4.91 12.87
N GLY A 57 -7.95 3.78 12.46
CA GLY A 57 -7.79 2.51 13.18
C GLY A 57 -6.35 2.00 13.19
N ILE A 58 -5.55 2.30 12.17
CA ILE A 58 -4.12 1.97 12.14
C ILE A 58 -3.34 2.90 13.06
N LEU A 59 -3.66 4.20 13.09
CA LEU A 59 -2.98 5.16 13.97
C LEU A 59 -3.22 4.85 15.44
N GLN A 60 -4.38 4.29 15.80
CA GLN A 60 -4.71 3.86 17.17
C GLN A 60 -3.84 2.70 17.68
N LEU A 61 -3.13 1.99 16.81
CA LEU A 61 -2.20 0.93 17.20
C LEU A 61 -0.85 1.48 17.71
N ALA A 62 -0.59 2.76 17.51
CA ALA A 62 0.58 3.41 18.09
C ALA A 62 0.43 3.54 19.61
N PRO A 63 1.54 3.48 20.39
CA PRO A 63 1.49 3.62 21.85
C PRO A 63 0.87 4.96 22.27
N PRO A 64 0.17 4.98 23.42
CA PRO A 64 -0.23 6.24 24.04
C PRO A 64 1.02 7.13 24.28
N GLY A 65 0.96 8.38 23.81
CA GLY A 65 2.09 9.31 23.93
C GLY A 65 3.08 9.27 22.76
N ALA A 66 2.86 8.47 21.73
CA ALA A 66 3.59 8.59 20.47
C ALA A 66 3.29 9.95 19.81
N GLU A 67 4.33 10.62 19.33
CA GLU A 67 4.20 11.87 18.57
C GLU A 67 3.74 11.52 17.14
N LEU A 68 2.57 12.04 16.73
CA LEU A 68 1.98 11.79 15.41
C LEU A 68 2.03 13.06 14.58
N ILE A 69 2.75 13.05 13.45
CA ILE A 69 2.89 14.18 12.54
C ILE A 69 2.25 13.81 11.19
N CYS A 70 1.15 14.48 10.84
CA CYS A 70 0.54 14.34 9.52
C CYS A 70 1.35 15.16 8.50
N VAL A 71 1.86 14.49 7.47
CA VAL A 71 2.58 15.13 6.35
C VAL A 71 1.78 15.08 5.04
N GLY A 72 0.59 14.49 5.08
CA GLY A 72 -0.35 14.40 3.95
C GLY A 72 -1.13 15.69 3.71
N LYS A 73 -1.89 15.73 2.59
CA LYS A 73 -2.76 16.85 2.24
C LYS A 73 -3.97 16.91 3.18
N GLU A 74 -4.13 17.97 3.93
CA GLU A 74 -5.44 18.39 4.44
C GLU A 74 -6.03 19.47 3.53
N SER A 75 -7.34 19.44 3.32
CA SER A 75 -8.07 20.30 2.37
C SER A 75 -7.92 21.81 2.58
N SER A 76 -7.26 22.24 3.64
CA SER A 76 -7.16 23.67 4.05
C SER A 76 -5.75 24.13 4.47
N ARG A 77 -4.71 23.25 4.44
CA ARG A 77 -3.34 23.61 4.82
C ARG A 77 -2.33 23.20 3.75
N HIS A 78 -1.29 24.03 3.58
CA HIS A 78 -0.23 23.81 2.61
C HIS A 78 0.36 22.41 2.75
N THR A 79 0.23 21.61 1.68
CA THR A 79 0.90 20.31 1.57
C THR A 79 2.40 20.52 1.60
N LEU A 80 3.11 19.80 2.46
CA LEU A 80 4.56 19.77 2.39
C LEU A 80 4.98 19.17 1.03
N PRO A 81 5.81 19.87 0.26
CA PRO A 81 6.41 19.27 -0.93
C PRO A 81 7.20 18.01 -0.56
N GLN A 82 7.33 17.05 -1.49
CA GLN A 82 8.04 15.81 -1.19
C GLN A 82 9.47 16.04 -0.70
N ALA A 83 10.16 17.03 -1.26
CA ALA A 83 11.48 17.42 -0.79
C ALA A 83 11.48 17.83 0.69
N ALA A 84 10.49 18.61 1.12
CA ALA A 84 10.35 19.02 2.52
C ALA A 84 10.04 17.86 3.48
N ILE A 85 9.29 16.84 3.00
CA ILE A 85 9.06 15.62 3.80
C ILE A 85 10.39 14.86 4.00
N ILE A 86 11.20 14.75 2.95
CA ILE A 86 12.52 14.11 3.01
C ILE A 86 13.44 14.88 3.96
N GLU A 87 13.50 16.21 3.82
CA GLU A 87 14.29 17.08 4.69
C GLU A 87 13.87 16.96 6.17
N LEU A 88 12.57 16.87 6.43
CA LEU A 88 12.03 16.67 7.78
C LEU A 88 12.52 15.33 8.36
N MET A 89 12.40 14.23 7.61
CA MET A 89 12.89 12.93 8.06
C MET A 89 14.39 12.94 8.35
N VAL A 90 15.17 13.53 7.46
CA VAL A 90 16.63 13.66 7.60
C VAL A 90 16.99 14.48 8.84
N SER A 91 16.32 15.62 9.05
CA SER A 91 16.54 16.51 10.20
C SER A 91 16.24 15.80 11.52
N LEU A 92 15.09 15.13 11.61
CA LEU A 92 14.70 14.35 12.78
C LEU A 92 15.69 13.20 13.06
N ALA A 93 16.11 12.48 12.03
CA ALA A 93 17.09 11.40 12.20
C ALA A 93 18.45 11.95 12.65
N ARG A 94 18.95 13.04 12.07
CA ARG A 94 20.20 13.69 12.50
C ARG A 94 20.17 14.20 13.94
N SER A 95 18.99 14.55 14.45
CA SER A 95 18.81 14.90 15.86
C SER A 95 18.81 13.68 16.82
N GLY A 96 19.07 12.47 16.30
CA GLY A 96 19.10 11.23 17.07
C GLY A 96 17.72 10.54 17.23
N LYS A 97 16.65 11.09 16.65
CA LYS A 97 15.31 10.52 16.73
C LYS A 97 15.12 9.42 15.68
N SER A 98 14.85 8.18 16.13
CA SER A 98 14.31 7.15 15.22
C SER A 98 12.83 7.40 15.00
N LEU A 99 12.36 7.19 13.77
CA LEU A 99 10.97 7.48 13.41
C LEU A 99 10.40 6.44 12.43
N VAL A 100 9.09 6.33 12.45
CA VAL A 100 8.31 5.55 11.48
C VAL A 100 7.68 6.50 10.47
N ARG A 101 7.97 6.31 9.20
CA ARG A 101 7.24 6.92 8.08
C ARG A 101 6.17 5.95 7.61
N LEU A 102 4.94 6.18 8.00
CA LEU A 102 3.80 5.30 7.72
C LEU A 102 3.08 5.76 6.45
N LYS A 103 2.89 4.86 5.49
CA LYS A 103 2.37 5.13 4.15
C LYS A 103 1.22 4.21 3.81
N GLY A 104 0.11 4.74 3.29
CA GLY A 104 -1.01 3.91 2.82
C GLY A 104 -0.58 2.89 1.77
N GLY A 105 -1.11 1.67 1.83
CA GLY A 105 -0.73 0.58 0.95
C GLY A 105 0.70 0.09 1.17
N ASP A 106 1.47 0.00 0.10
CA ASP A 106 2.89 -0.34 0.08
C ASP A 106 3.74 0.89 -0.22
N PRO A 107 4.88 1.12 0.46
CA PRO A 107 5.71 2.31 0.26
C PRO A 107 6.23 2.48 -1.17
N TYR A 108 6.46 1.38 -1.88
CA TYR A 108 7.05 1.38 -3.23
C TYR A 108 6.03 1.30 -4.36
N ILE A 109 4.72 1.20 -4.04
CA ILE A 109 3.65 1.19 -5.05
C ILE A 109 2.91 2.53 -5.03
N PHE A 110 3.24 3.42 -5.97
CA PHE A 110 2.68 4.78 -6.13
C PHE A 110 2.69 5.65 -4.87
N GLY A 111 3.50 5.25 -3.86
CA GLY A 111 3.62 5.94 -2.59
C GLY A 111 4.85 6.86 -2.49
N ARG A 112 5.66 7.00 -3.54
CA ARG A 112 6.90 7.80 -3.56
C ARG A 112 7.95 7.37 -2.54
N GLY A 113 7.81 6.18 -1.94
CA GLY A 113 8.77 5.65 -0.98
C GLY A 113 10.18 5.47 -1.55
N GLY A 114 10.30 5.24 -2.87
CA GLY A 114 11.59 5.22 -3.56
C GLY A 114 12.34 6.55 -3.49
N GLU A 115 11.64 7.68 -3.69
CA GLU A 115 12.21 9.01 -3.56
C GLU A 115 12.63 9.31 -2.11
N GLU A 116 11.80 8.91 -1.14
CA GLU A 116 12.11 9.03 0.30
C GLU A 116 13.36 8.22 0.66
N ALA A 117 13.46 6.96 0.20
CA ALA A 117 14.61 6.09 0.41
C ALA A 117 15.89 6.66 -0.22
N GLN A 118 15.81 7.18 -1.45
CA GLN A 118 16.93 7.84 -2.13
C GLN A 118 17.43 9.06 -1.35
N GLY A 119 16.52 9.91 -0.85
CA GLY A 119 16.89 11.07 -0.06
C GLY A 119 17.56 10.70 1.27
N LEU A 120 17.07 9.67 1.96
CA LEU A 120 17.68 9.15 3.18
C LEU A 120 19.09 8.58 2.92
N ALA A 121 19.23 7.77 1.86
CA ALA A 121 20.52 7.21 1.46
C ALA A 121 21.54 8.31 1.12
N ALA A 122 21.13 9.31 0.33
CA ALA A 122 21.99 10.45 -0.01
C ALA A 122 22.43 11.26 1.22
N ALA A 123 21.59 11.30 2.26
CA ALA A 123 21.90 11.97 3.53
C ALA A 123 22.71 11.12 4.51
N GLY A 124 23.02 9.86 4.19
CA GLY A 124 23.71 8.90 5.05
C GLY A 124 22.86 8.43 6.25
N ILE A 125 21.54 8.51 6.17
CA ILE A 125 20.62 8.07 7.22
C ILE A 125 20.29 6.59 7.02
N ALA A 126 20.47 5.80 8.08
CA ALA A 126 20.05 4.40 8.08
C ALA A 126 18.53 4.28 7.98
N PHE A 127 18.04 3.46 7.06
CA PHE A 127 16.62 3.21 6.89
C PHE A 127 16.33 1.74 6.61
N GLU A 128 15.06 1.39 6.73
CA GLU A 128 14.54 0.08 6.37
C GLU A 128 13.15 0.26 5.75
N VAL A 129 12.84 -0.55 4.74
CA VAL A 129 11.52 -0.56 4.11
C VAL A 129 10.77 -1.82 4.51
N VAL A 130 9.58 -1.64 5.03
CA VAL A 130 8.66 -2.72 5.41
C VAL A 130 7.49 -2.71 4.45
N PRO A 131 7.31 -3.75 3.62
CA PRO A 131 6.23 -3.80 2.66
C PRO A 131 4.86 -3.79 3.35
N GLY A 132 3.84 -3.37 2.63
CA GLY A 132 2.44 -3.47 3.01
C GLY A 132 1.61 -4.17 1.94
N ILE A 133 0.42 -4.65 2.31
CA ILE A 133 -0.55 -5.09 1.31
C ILE A 133 -0.94 -3.88 0.47
N SER A 134 -0.77 -3.98 -0.85
CA SER A 134 -1.09 -2.86 -1.74
C SER A 134 -2.59 -2.57 -1.76
N ALA A 135 -2.96 -1.32 -2.06
CA ALA A 135 -4.37 -0.96 -2.20
C ALA A 135 -5.09 -1.82 -3.27
N ALA A 136 -4.40 -2.22 -4.34
CA ALA A 136 -4.95 -3.09 -5.36
C ALA A 136 -5.30 -4.48 -4.81
N GLN A 137 -4.42 -5.09 -4.01
CA GLN A 137 -4.69 -6.40 -3.39
C GLN A 137 -5.83 -6.31 -2.37
N GLY A 138 -5.84 -5.27 -1.54
CA GLY A 138 -6.92 -5.04 -0.59
C GLY A 138 -8.26 -4.83 -1.27
N ALA A 139 -8.31 -3.98 -2.29
CA ALA A 139 -9.52 -3.72 -3.06
C ALA A 139 -10.03 -4.97 -3.80
N ALA A 140 -9.12 -5.76 -4.37
CA ALA A 140 -9.47 -7.02 -5.05
C ALA A 140 -10.14 -8.00 -4.09
N ALA A 141 -9.53 -8.22 -2.93
CA ALA A 141 -10.04 -9.15 -1.92
C ALA A 141 -11.38 -8.68 -1.35
N SER A 142 -11.49 -7.40 -0.98
CA SER A 142 -12.68 -6.84 -0.37
C SER A 142 -13.87 -6.69 -1.33
N ALA A 143 -13.59 -6.53 -2.63
CA ALA A 143 -14.62 -6.46 -3.65
C ALA A 143 -14.96 -7.83 -4.28
N GLY A 144 -14.24 -8.90 -3.95
CA GLY A 144 -14.41 -10.19 -4.62
C GLY A 144 -14.10 -10.14 -6.12
N ILE A 145 -13.08 -9.37 -6.50
CA ILE A 145 -12.59 -9.22 -7.87
C ILE A 145 -11.15 -9.75 -7.92
N PRO A 146 -10.90 -11.00 -8.30
CA PRO A 146 -9.55 -11.54 -8.37
C PRO A 146 -8.67 -10.74 -9.34
N LEU A 147 -7.44 -10.42 -8.96
CA LEU A 147 -6.50 -9.73 -9.87
C LEU A 147 -6.06 -10.64 -11.03
N THR A 148 -6.01 -11.95 -10.81
CA THR A 148 -5.72 -12.96 -11.84
C THR A 148 -6.74 -14.08 -11.76
N HIS A 149 -7.02 -14.70 -12.90
CA HIS A 149 -7.88 -15.88 -12.99
C HIS A 149 -7.53 -16.66 -14.25
N ARG A 150 -7.50 -18.00 -14.16
CA ARG A 150 -7.11 -18.88 -15.29
C ARG A 150 -7.87 -18.53 -16.58
N ASP A 151 -9.17 -18.28 -16.47
CA ASP A 151 -10.05 -18.08 -17.65
C ASP A 151 -10.20 -16.61 -18.03
N HIS A 152 -9.87 -15.65 -17.13
CA HIS A 152 -10.10 -14.23 -17.34
C HIS A 152 -8.83 -13.42 -17.55
N ALA A 153 -7.83 -13.58 -16.69
CA ALA A 153 -6.64 -12.71 -16.72
C ALA A 153 -5.37 -13.46 -16.30
N THR A 154 -4.39 -13.52 -17.18
CA THR A 154 -3.08 -14.12 -16.96
C THR A 154 -2.02 -13.12 -16.56
N SER A 155 -2.36 -11.82 -16.59
CA SER A 155 -1.46 -10.72 -16.20
C SER A 155 -2.21 -9.63 -15.47
N VAL A 156 -1.46 -8.88 -14.65
CA VAL A 156 -1.95 -7.68 -13.94
C VAL A 156 -1.00 -6.54 -14.20
N VAL A 157 -1.55 -5.37 -14.52
CA VAL A 157 -0.78 -4.13 -14.64
C VAL A 157 -1.32 -3.11 -13.64
N PHE A 158 -0.43 -2.55 -12.85
CA PHE A 158 -0.72 -1.39 -12.00
C PHE A 158 -0.25 -0.13 -12.72
N ALA A 159 -1.13 0.82 -12.89
CA ALA A 159 -0.85 2.08 -13.53
C ALA A 159 -1.38 3.26 -12.72
N THR A 160 -0.85 4.47 -12.96
CA THR A 160 -1.36 5.69 -12.34
C THR A 160 -2.19 6.48 -13.35
N GLY A 161 -3.40 6.89 -12.95
CA GLY A 161 -4.22 7.82 -13.73
C GLY A 161 -3.78 9.28 -13.58
N HIS A 162 -2.81 9.56 -12.70
CA HIS A 162 -2.26 10.90 -12.54
C HIS A 162 -1.31 11.20 -13.73
N MET A 163 -1.84 11.87 -14.72
CA MET A 163 -1.10 12.29 -15.92
C MET A 163 -0.52 13.68 -15.68
N ARG A 164 0.73 13.89 -16.07
CA ARG A 164 1.29 15.25 -16.09
C ARG A 164 0.64 16.03 -17.23
N GLU A 165 0.00 17.15 -16.91
CA GLU A 165 -0.62 18.05 -17.89
C GLU A 165 0.44 18.82 -18.71
N ASP A 166 1.64 18.91 -18.21
CA ASP A 166 2.69 19.81 -18.70
C ASP A 166 3.58 19.16 -19.73
N GLY A 167 3.14 18.44 -20.70
CA GLY A 167 3.81 18.09 -21.98
C GLY A 167 5.36 18.28 -22.13
N ARG A 168 6.01 18.74 -21.07
CA ARG A 168 7.44 18.93 -20.92
C ARG A 168 8.09 17.65 -20.40
N GLY A 169 8.16 16.64 -21.27
CA GLY A 169 9.19 15.62 -21.11
C GLY A 169 10.54 16.34 -21.12
N ASP A 170 11.39 16.05 -20.15
CA ASP A 170 12.77 16.55 -20.07
C ASP A 170 13.61 15.93 -21.18
N GLY A 171 13.27 15.93 -22.37
CA GLY A 171 14.00 15.55 -23.60
C GLY A 171 15.13 14.50 -23.49
N ARG A 172 15.41 14.00 -22.27
CA ARG A 172 16.58 13.16 -21.98
C ARG A 172 16.30 11.66 -21.85
N THR A 173 15.06 11.23 -21.61
CA THR A 173 14.77 9.80 -21.34
C THR A 173 13.73 9.18 -22.26
N GLY A 174 13.21 9.89 -23.26
CA GLY A 174 12.23 9.32 -24.21
C GLY A 174 10.89 8.89 -23.59
N CYS A 175 10.74 8.95 -22.27
CA CYS A 175 9.50 8.67 -21.56
C CYS A 175 8.62 9.92 -21.63
N ARG A 176 7.82 10.04 -22.66
CA ARG A 176 6.68 10.95 -22.66
C ARG A 176 5.79 10.53 -21.49
N GLY A 177 5.42 11.47 -20.62
CA GLY A 177 4.67 11.21 -19.38
C GLY A 177 3.23 10.71 -19.57
N ASP A 178 2.95 10.03 -20.66
CA ASP A 178 1.67 9.40 -20.95
C ASP A 178 1.76 7.88 -20.73
N LEU A 179 0.63 7.27 -20.33
CA LEU A 179 0.52 5.82 -20.16
C LEU A 179 0.68 5.14 -21.54
N ASP A 180 1.34 3.99 -21.53
CA ASP A 180 1.26 3.09 -22.70
C ASP A 180 -0.13 2.44 -22.73
N TRP A 181 -1.03 3.09 -23.46
CA TRP A 181 -2.41 2.62 -23.59
C TRP A 181 -2.49 1.28 -24.30
N SER A 182 -1.59 0.98 -25.22
CA SER A 182 -1.53 -0.30 -25.92
C SER A 182 -1.16 -1.44 -24.98
N LEU A 183 -0.31 -1.17 -23.99
CA LEU A 183 0.01 -2.12 -22.93
C LEU A 183 -1.19 -2.36 -22.02
N LEU A 184 -1.95 -1.31 -21.69
CA LEU A 184 -3.10 -1.41 -20.78
C LEU A 184 -4.33 -2.03 -21.47
N ALA A 185 -4.46 -1.91 -22.79
CA ALA A 185 -5.60 -2.41 -23.55
C ALA A 185 -5.44 -3.88 -24.02
N ARG A 186 -4.58 -4.66 -23.38
CA ARG A 186 -4.36 -6.06 -23.78
C ARG A 186 -5.49 -6.97 -23.31
N PRO A 187 -5.93 -7.95 -24.12
CA PRO A 187 -6.87 -8.95 -23.70
C PRO A 187 -6.26 -9.85 -22.61
N ARG A 188 -7.12 -10.48 -21.79
CA ARG A 188 -6.73 -11.39 -20.70
C ARG A 188 -5.78 -10.75 -19.69
N GLN A 189 -5.94 -9.47 -19.46
CA GLN A 189 -5.19 -8.67 -18.50
C GLN A 189 -6.15 -7.96 -17.56
N THR A 190 -5.75 -7.81 -16.30
CA THR A 190 -6.39 -6.90 -15.34
C THR A 190 -5.56 -5.62 -15.29
N ALA A 191 -6.16 -4.48 -15.59
CA ALA A 191 -5.55 -3.18 -15.35
C ALA A 191 -6.12 -2.57 -14.07
N VAL A 192 -5.25 -2.16 -13.15
CA VAL A 192 -5.63 -1.46 -11.92
C VAL A 192 -5.05 -0.05 -11.96
N ILE A 193 -5.95 0.95 -12.00
CA ILE A 193 -5.57 2.35 -12.13
C ILE A 193 -5.66 3.03 -10.77
N TYR A 194 -4.51 3.44 -10.26
CA TYR A 194 -4.37 4.27 -9.06
C TYR A 194 -4.59 5.74 -9.44
N MET A 195 -5.16 6.53 -8.54
CA MET A 195 -5.40 7.98 -8.76
C MET A 195 -6.15 8.28 -10.07
N GLY A 196 -6.97 7.33 -10.54
CA GLY A 196 -7.63 7.39 -11.83
C GLY A 196 -9.00 8.08 -11.83
N LEU A 197 -9.56 8.42 -10.66
CA LEU A 197 -10.93 8.93 -10.57
C LEU A 197 -11.10 10.25 -11.33
N GLY A 198 -10.21 11.21 -11.12
CA GLY A 198 -10.27 12.51 -11.79
C GLY A 198 -10.03 12.46 -13.30
N THR A 199 -9.42 11.38 -13.80
CA THR A 199 -9.13 11.19 -15.24
C THR A 199 -9.92 10.03 -15.84
N LEU A 200 -10.90 9.50 -15.11
CA LEU A 200 -11.66 8.31 -15.49
C LEU A 200 -12.26 8.37 -16.91
N PRO A 201 -12.91 9.47 -17.34
CA PRO A 201 -13.44 9.55 -18.70
C PRO A 201 -12.34 9.39 -19.76
N ARG A 202 -11.17 10.01 -19.55
CA ARG A 202 -10.01 9.90 -20.45
C ARG A 202 -9.47 8.46 -20.45
N VAL A 203 -9.32 7.84 -19.29
CA VAL A 203 -8.87 6.43 -19.17
C VAL A 203 -9.77 5.52 -19.98
N CYS A 204 -11.07 5.59 -19.79
CA CYS A 204 -12.04 4.76 -20.52
C CYS A 204 -11.97 4.99 -22.02
N THR A 205 -11.96 6.26 -22.47
CA THR A 205 -11.87 6.63 -23.88
C THR A 205 -10.59 6.09 -24.53
N GLN A 206 -9.46 6.24 -23.85
CA GLN A 206 -8.16 5.80 -24.39
C GLN A 206 -8.07 4.28 -24.49
N LEU A 207 -8.57 3.54 -23.50
CA LEU A 207 -8.57 2.08 -23.53
C LEU A 207 -9.44 1.55 -24.68
N ILE A 208 -10.61 2.15 -24.92
CA ILE A 208 -11.47 1.81 -26.07
C ILE A 208 -10.76 2.15 -27.39
N ALA A 209 -10.15 3.31 -27.51
CA ALA A 209 -9.42 3.73 -28.69
C ALA A 209 -8.23 2.81 -29.03
N HIS A 210 -7.66 2.13 -28.02
CA HIS A 210 -6.54 1.20 -28.19
C HIS A 210 -6.97 -0.27 -28.22
N GLY A 211 -8.27 -0.56 -28.40
CA GLY A 211 -8.76 -1.88 -28.79
C GLY A 211 -9.54 -2.66 -27.73
N LEU A 212 -9.75 -2.14 -26.53
CA LEU A 212 -10.70 -2.76 -25.61
C LEU A 212 -12.15 -2.50 -26.08
N ALA A 213 -12.99 -3.51 -25.99
CA ALA A 213 -14.42 -3.34 -26.23
C ALA A 213 -15.05 -2.38 -25.22
N ALA A 214 -15.97 -1.54 -25.67
CA ALA A 214 -16.62 -0.55 -24.79
C ALA A 214 -17.43 -1.17 -23.64
N ASP A 215 -17.85 -2.43 -23.79
CA ASP A 215 -18.51 -3.25 -22.80
C ASP A 215 -17.54 -4.09 -21.93
N THR A 216 -16.21 -3.82 -22.05
CA THR A 216 -15.24 -4.45 -21.15
C THR A 216 -15.58 -4.14 -19.69
N PRO A 217 -15.77 -5.19 -18.84
CA PRO A 217 -16.14 -4.99 -17.45
C PRO A 217 -15.13 -4.11 -16.70
N ALA A 218 -15.64 -3.19 -15.91
CA ALA A 218 -14.85 -2.28 -15.11
C ALA A 218 -15.55 -1.95 -13.78
N ALA A 219 -14.79 -1.70 -12.74
CA ALA A 219 -15.30 -1.35 -11.43
C ALA A 219 -14.50 -0.24 -10.76
N ILE A 220 -15.18 0.53 -9.92
CA ILE A 220 -14.53 1.46 -8.99
C ILE A 220 -14.72 0.91 -7.58
N ILE A 221 -13.63 0.79 -6.84
CA ILE A 221 -13.65 0.40 -5.44
C ILE A 221 -13.22 1.63 -4.62
N GLU A 222 -14.18 2.24 -3.97
CA GLU A 222 -13.99 3.39 -3.12
C GLU A 222 -13.74 2.94 -1.69
N ARG A 223 -12.76 3.56 -1.03
CA ARG A 223 -12.39 3.31 0.38
C ARG A 223 -12.22 1.83 0.70
N ALA A 224 -11.53 1.12 -0.20
CA ALA A 224 -11.32 -0.32 -0.08
C ALA A 224 -10.84 -0.73 1.31
N THR A 225 -11.41 -1.80 1.87
CA THR A 225 -11.15 -2.37 3.20
C THR A 225 -11.47 -1.45 4.39
N CYS A 226 -11.98 -0.26 4.15
CA CYS A 226 -12.41 0.67 5.21
C CYS A 226 -13.92 0.62 5.44
N PRO A 227 -14.41 1.02 6.62
CA PRO A 227 -15.84 1.25 6.82
C PRO A 227 -16.41 2.20 5.77
N GLY A 228 -17.53 1.81 5.16
CA GLY A 228 -18.15 2.56 4.07
C GLY A 228 -17.50 2.33 2.70
N GLN A 229 -16.79 1.22 2.51
CA GLN A 229 -16.39 0.77 1.18
C GLN A 229 -17.61 0.67 0.26
N ARG A 230 -17.45 1.16 -0.97
CA ARG A 230 -18.44 0.98 -2.05
C ARG A 230 -17.75 0.36 -3.27
N THR A 231 -18.45 -0.56 -3.92
CA THR A 231 -18.00 -1.14 -5.19
C THR A 231 -19.05 -0.81 -6.26
N ILE A 232 -18.65 -0.03 -7.25
CA ILE A 232 -19.51 0.39 -8.37
C ILE A 232 -19.03 -0.39 -9.60
N VAL A 233 -19.89 -1.24 -10.12
CA VAL A 233 -19.59 -2.12 -11.27
C VAL A 233 -20.33 -1.61 -12.50
N GLY A 234 -19.63 -1.62 -13.62
CA GLY A 234 -20.12 -1.26 -14.95
C GLY A 234 -19.19 -1.79 -16.04
N ASP A 235 -19.09 -1.04 -17.10
CA ASP A 235 -18.16 -1.25 -18.21
C ASP A 235 -17.43 0.05 -18.57
N LEU A 236 -16.50 -0.01 -19.49
CA LEU A 236 -15.72 1.18 -19.90
C LEU A 236 -16.61 2.33 -20.42
N ARG A 237 -17.75 2.02 -21.03
CA ARG A 237 -18.69 3.03 -21.54
C ARG A 237 -19.46 3.72 -20.42
N SER A 238 -19.98 2.92 -19.47
CA SER A 238 -20.90 3.39 -18.43
C SER A 238 -20.20 3.91 -17.17
N LEU A 239 -18.99 3.44 -16.89
CA LEU A 239 -18.30 3.69 -15.62
C LEU A 239 -18.14 5.18 -15.27
N PRO A 240 -17.81 6.10 -16.21
CA PRO A 240 -17.71 7.52 -15.91
C PRO A 240 -19.05 8.13 -15.44
N ALA A 241 -20.15 7.75 -16.09
CA ALA A 241 -21.49 8.20 -15.70
C ALA A 241 -21.92 7.62 -14.36
N LEU A 242 -21.61 6.35 -14.09
CA LEU A 242 -21.88 5.71 -12.80
C LEU A 242 -21.07 6.36 -11.67
N ALA A 243 -19.81 6.73 -11.92
CA ALA A 243 -18.99 7.44 -10.93
C ALA A 243 -19.64 8.78 -10.51
N ALA A 244 -20.16 9.54 -11.49
CA ALA A 244 -20.86 10.79 -11.22
C ALA A 244 -22.21 10.55 -10.52
N LEU A 245 -23.00 9.58 -10.99
CA LEU A 245 -24.32 9.25 -10.43
C LEU A 245 -24.22 8.83 -8.95
N HIS A 246 -23.20 8.08 -8.60
CA HIS A 246 -22.98 7.60 -7.24
C HIS A 246 -22.13 8.54 -6.39
N ASP A 247 -21.77 9.71 -6.90
CA ASP A 247 -20.94 10.70 -6.18
C ASP A 247 -19.69 10.04 -5.55
N VAL A 248 -18.87 9.39 -6.40
CA VAL A 248 -17.69 8.64 -5.94
C VAL A 248 -16.56 9.60 -5.63
N HIS A 249 -15.92 9.40 -4.47
CA HIS A 249 -14.82 10.23 -4.01
C HIS A 249 -13.51 9.45 -3.82
N SER A 250 -12.41 10.15 -3.79
CA SER A 250 -11.12 9.58 -3.39
C SER A 250 -11.08 9.31 -1.87
N PRO A 251 -10.37 8.25 -1.44
CA PRO A 251 -9.54 7.35 -2.24
C PRO A 251 -10.37 6.27 -2.96
N ALA A 252 -10.08 6.06 -4.24
CA ALA A 252 -10.73 5.04 -5.04
C ALA A 252 -9.73 4.43 -6.04
N LEU A 253 -9.93 3.14 -6.34
CA LEU A 253 -9.20 2.41 -7.37
C LEU A 253 -10.15 2.03 -8.49
N VAL A 254 -9.64 2.02 -9.73
CA VAL A 254 -10.38 1.54 -10.89
C VAL A 254 -9.77 0.21 -11.33
N MET A 255 -10.61 -0.83 -11.44
CA MET A 255 -10.23 -2.15 -11.94
C MET A 255 -10.92 -2.40 -13.27
N ILE A 256 -10.18 -2.86 -14.26
CA ILE A 256 -10.65 -3.05 -15.64
C ILE A 256 -10.21 -4.43 -16.12
N GLY A 257 -11.14 -5.16 -16.71
CA GLY A 257 -10.90 -6.49 -17.27
C GLY A 257 -12.03 -7.47 -16.96
N SER A 258 -12.04 -8.59 -17.64
CA SER A 258 -13.09 -9.61 -17.51
C SER A 258 -13.22 -10.22 -16.11
N VAL A 259 -12.18 -10.11 -15.26
CA VAL A 259 -12.26 -10.54 -13.85
C VAL A 259 -13.33 -9.80 -13.04
N VAL A 260 -13.70 -8.59 -13.47
CA VAL A 260 -14.71 -7.77 -12.77
C VAL A 260 -16.08 -8.45 -12.83
N SER A 261 -16.37 -9.24 -13.87
CA SER A 261 -17.62 -10.02 -13.94
C SER A 261 -17.80 -11.03 -12.81
N LEU A 262 -16.71 -11.45 -12.18
CA LEU A 262 -16.74 -12.39 -11.05
C LEU A 262 -17.26 -11.74 -9.76
N HIS A 263 -17.33 -10.42 -9.69
CA HIS A 263 -17.87 -9.71 -8.53
C HIS A 263 -19.28 -10.18 -8.15
N ALA A 264 -20.13 -10.44 -9.12
CA ALA A 264 -21.50 -10.92 -8.87
C ALA A 264 -21.56 -12.26 -8.12
N GLN A 265 -20.52 -13.09 -8.28
CA GLN A 265 -20.41 -14.41 -7.66
C GLN A 265 -19.59 -14.39 -6.38
N LEU A 266 -18.54 -13.58 -6.34
CA LEU A 266 -17.53 -13.58 -5.29
C LEU A 266 -17.61 -12.34 -4.37
N GLY A 267 -18.41 -11.34 -4.76
CA GLY A 267 -18.54 -10.09 -4.01
C GLY A 267 -19.04 -10.36 -2.60
N VAL A 268 -18.27 -9.93 -1.62
CA VAL A 268 -18.67 -9.95 -0.22
C VAL A 268 -19.59 -8.75 0.03
N ARG A 269 -20.68 -8.96 0.75
CA ARG A 269 -21.54 -7.85 1.16
C ARG A 269 -20.70 -6.88 2.02
N ALA A 270 -20.87 -5.60 1.79
CA ALA A 270 -20.08 -4.57 2.46
C ALA A 270 -20.13 -4.66 4.01
N ALA A 271 -21.20 -5.25 4.57
CA ALA A 271 -21.35 -5.48 6.00
C ALA A 271 -20.43 -6.61 6.54
N ASP A 272 -20.02 -7.53 5.68
CA ASP A 272 -19.22 -8.71 6.06
C ASP A 272 -17.74 -8.52 5.74
N ALA A 273 -17.40 -7.51 4.94
CA ALA A 273 -16.03 -7.23 4.56
C ALA A 273 -15.26 -6.64 5.75
N PHE A 274 -14.30 -7.40 6.26
CA PHE A 274 -13.40 -7.00 7.35
C PHE A 274 -14.09 -6.62 8.67
N ALA A 275 -15.24 -7.26 8.99
CA ALA A 275 -15.66 -7.37 10.37
C ALA A 275 -14.47 -7.95 11.18
N PRO A 276 -14.21 -7.45 12.43
CA PRO A 276 -13.17 -8.03 13.26
C PRO A 276 -13.32 -9.55 13.23
N VAL A 277 -12.24 -10.26 12.92
CA VAL A 277 -12.25 -11.73 12.92
C VAL A 277 -12.69 -12.14 14.32
N ALA A 278 -13.96 -12.53 14.48
CA ALA A 278 -14.41 -13.20 15.67
C ALA A 278 -13.45 -14.38 15.88
N ALA A 279 -12.97 -14.58 17.10
CA ALA A 279 -12.11 -15.70 17.40
C ALA A 279 -12.72 -16.93 16.69
N ILE A 280 -11.93 -17.59 15.83
CA ILE A 280 -12.39 -18.83 15.20
C ILE A 280 -12.52 -19.80 16.36
N ASP A 281 -13.74 -19.94 16.88
CA ASP A 281 -14.06 -20.87 17.95
C ASP A 281 -13.66 -22.26 17.45
N GLY A 282 -12.61 -22.82 18.04
CA GLY A 282 -12.15 -24.18 17.74
C GLY A 282 -10.68 -24.38 17.44
N VAL A 283 -9.83 -23.34 17.39
CA VAL A 283 -8.38 -23.53 17.45
C VAL A 283 -7.93 -23.47 18.91
N ALA A 284 -8.49 -24.38 19.71
CA ALA A 284 -7.89 -24.72 20.99
C ALA A 284 -6.53 -25.39 20.72
N ALA A 285 -5.51 -24.97 21.45
CA ALA A 285 -4.23 -25.66 21.50
C ALA A 285 -4.46 -27.16 21.75
N GLY A 286 -4.22 -27.99 20.72
CA GLY A 286 -4.36 -29.43 20.82
C GLY A 286 -5.42 -30.04 19.90
N MET A 287 -5.26 -29.91 18.58
CA MET A 287 -6.06 -30.67 17.63
C MET A 287 -5.53 -32.11 17.55
N SER A 288 -6.10 -33.00 18.36
CA SER A 288 -6.00 -34.44 18.11
C SER A 288 -7.01 -34.82 17.05
N VAL A 289 -6.57 -35.02 15.82
CA VAL A 289 -7.40 -35.59 14.75
C VAL A 289 -7.62 -37.07 15.07
N ARG A 290 -8.81 -37.46 15.51
CA ARG A 290 -9.22 -38.87 15.53
C ARG A 290 -9.60 -39.27 14.10
N LEU A 291 -8.74 -40.01 13.44
CA LEU A 291 -9.12 -40.76 12.25
C LEU A 291 -9.91 -42.01 12.72
N SER A 292 -11.16 -42.09 12.35
CA SER A 292 -11.98 -43.30 12.53
C SER A 292 -11.47 -44.36 11.56
N GLY A 293 -10.76 -45.36 12.06
CA GLY A 293 -10.27 -46.50 11.29
C GLY A 293 -8.96 -47.02 11.87
N SER A 294 -9.03 -48.21 12.48
CA SER A 294 -7.93 -48.89 13.16
C SER A 294 -6.61 -48.82 12.44
N GLN A 295 -5.62 -48.14 12.98
CA GLN A 295 -4.21 -48.56 13.07
C GLN A 295 -3.36 -47.39 13.62
N SER A 296 -2.55 -47.74 14.63
CA SER A 296 -1.39 -47.05 15.23
C SER A 296 -1.26 -45.52 15.11
N VAL A 297 -1.30 -44.87 16.27
CA VAL A 297 -0.97 -43.46 16.51
C VAL A 297 0.50 -43.21 16.17
N THR A 298 0.76 -42.53 15.07
CA THR A 298 2.06 -41.92 14.80
C THR A 298 2.02 -40.47 15.24
N THR A 299 2.72 -40.13 16.31
CA THR A 299 2.91 -38.76 16.78
C THR A 299 3.76 -38.02 15.75
N ILE A 300 3.17 -37.08 15.02
CA ILE A 300 3.92 -36.18 14.14
C ILE A 300 4.41 -35.01 14.99
N THR A 301 5.70 -35.04 15.32
CA THR A 301 6.40 -33.89 15.89
C THR A 301 6.60 -32.86 14.76
N PRO A 302 6.30 -31.56 14.96
CA PRO A 302 6.56 -30.59 13.90
C PRO A 302 8.08 -30.44 13.71
N PHE A 303 8.54 -30.85 12.55
CA PHE A 303 9.94 -30.67 12.14
C PHE A 303 10.14 -29.21 11.73
N ILE A 304 10.70 -28.41 12.64
CA ILE A 304 11.23 -27.10 12.29
C ILE A 304 12.63 -27.33 11.76
N SER A 305 12.75 -27.65 10.47
CA SER A 305 14.05 -27.63 9.80
C SER A 305 14.32 -26.22 9.29
N GLY A 306 15.48 -25.70 9.70
CA GLY A 306 15.97 -24.38 9.34
C GLY A 306 16.08 -24.20 7.84
N CYS A 307 15.54 -23.10 7.36
CA CYS A 307 15.79 -22.58 6.04
C CYS A 307 17.14 -21.86 6.09
N GLY A 308 18.19 -22.54 5.63
CA GLY A 308 19.46 -21.89 5.28
C GLY A 308 19.29 -21.07 3.99
N PRO A 309 20.17 -20.10 3.73
CA PRO A 309 20.00 -19.16 2.65
C PRO A 309 20.30 -19.82 1.30
N GLN A 310 19.38 -19.74 0.36
CA GLN A 310 19.67 -19.86 -1.07
C GLN A 310 18.97 -18.69 -1.80
N LEU A 311 19.85 -17.81 -2.30
CA LEU A 311 19.75 -16.79 -3.37
C LEU A 311 18.46 -16.04 -3.55
#